data_c34a545248bd342e9fb765b9d4e1b2ef
#
_entry.id   c34a545248bd342e9fb765b9d4e1b2ef
#
_cell.length_a   1.000
_cell.length_b   1.000
_cell.length_c   1.000
_cell.angle_alpha   90.00
_cell.angle_beta   90.00
_cell.angle_gamma   90.00
#
_symmetry.space_group_name_H-M   'P 1'
#
loop_
_entity.id
_entity.type
_entity.pdbx_description
1 polymer ?
#
loop_
_entity_poly.entity_id
_entity_poly.type
_entity_poly.pdbx_seq_one_letter_code
_entity_poly.pdbx_strand_id
1 'polypeptide(L)'
;EYDLKTYKDIHNLKEKIHQIEHLKKYQDEIKNLERNITIFHADIVKQLNINENTIIGFHGQTIYHNPNEKISRQLGNGKLLNQLINKNIVFDFRKNDILNDGQGAPLTPVFHHLISITKKIKLPVCFLNIGGISNITIVKDKENYSELISKDIGPGNCLIDAWVRKNSNKKFDQDGNLASSGTKNEIIFEQAQELYTNRNSKEKLTFDVNDFDISFVRGLSLSDGATTLTDFTASIIGEELSLSLKKYNGKNLDILICGGGRRNKVLIKKLQEYLPTNFNLKLIDDYKINGDFIESQAFAFLA
;
A
#
# COMPACT_ATOMS: atom_id res chain seq x y z
N GLU A 1 2.46 3.11 16.59
CA GLU A 1 3.60 3.12 15.64
C GLU A 1 4.81 2.44 16.28
N TYR A 2 5.66 1.78 15.48
CA TYR A 2 6.95 1.30 15.95
C TYR A 2 7.85 2.48 16.36
N ASP A 3 8.72 2.24 17.33
CA ASP A 3 9.79 3.18 17.62
C ASP A 3 10.71 3.39 16.39
N LEU A 4 11.46 4.48 16.42
CA LEU A 4 12.30 4.88 15.28
C LEU A 4 13.38 3.83 14.93
N LYS A 5 13.89 3.11 15.95
CA LYS A 5 14.91 2.07 15.75
C LYS A 5 14.29 0.88 15.03
N THR A 6 13.21 0.32 15.54
CA THR A 6 12.50 -0.81 14.92
C THR A 6 12.06 -0.47 13.49
N TYR A 7 11.56 0.76 13.27
CA TYR A 7 11.21 1.24 11.93
C TYR A 7 12.42 1.20 10.97
N LYS A 8 13.56 1.76 11.38
CA LYS A 8 14.80 1.75 10.59
C LYS A 8 15.30 0.32 10.32
N ASP A 9 15.29 -0.53 11.34
CA ASP A 9 15.75 -1.92 11.22
C ASP A 9 14.90 -2.72 10.22
N ILE A 10 13.58 -2.50 10.17
CA ILE A 10 12.69 -3.11 9.16
C ILE A 10 13.09 -2.64 7.76
N HIS A 11 13.29 -1.34 7.55
CA HIS A 11 13.66 -0.80 6.24
C HIS A 11 15.03 -1.28 5.79
N ASN A 12 16.04 -1.22 6.65
CA ASN A 12 17.39 -1.71 6.36
C ASN A 12 17.40 -3.20 6.00
N LEU A 13 16.58 -4.00 6.69
CA LEU A 13 16.48 -5.43 6.39
C LEU A 13 15.80 -5.66 5.03
N LYS A 14 14.74 -4.92 4.71
CA LYS A 14 14.09 -5.00 3.39
C LYS A 14 15.06 -4.66 2.25
N GLU A 15 15.90 -3.64 2.43
CA GLU A 15 16.92 -3.24 1.45
C GLU A 15 18.03 -4.29 1.25
N LYS A 16 18.16 -5.26 2.15
CA LYS A 16 19.15 -6.35 2.04
C LYS A 16 18.57 -7.62 1.39
N ILE A 17 17.23 -7.76 1.36
CA ILE A 17 16.56 -9.00 0.95
C ILE A 17 15.94 -8.84 -0.43
N HIS A 18 16.65 -9.31 -1.46
CA HIS A 18 16.21 -9.27 -2.86
C HIS A 18 16.06 -10.67 -3.48
N GLN A 19 16.56 -11.71 -2.80
CA GLN A 19 16.57 -13.10 -3.28
C GLN A 19 16.30 -14.03 -2.10
N ILE A 20 15.82 -15.24 -2.40
CA ILE A 20 15.48 -16.23 -1.39
C ILE A 20 16.69 -16.60 -0.48
N GLU A 21 17.89 -16.66 -1.06
CA GLU A 21 19.12 -16.98 -0.35
C GLU A 21 19.44 -15.95 0.75
N HIS A 22 19.00 -14.69 0.55
CA HIS A 22 19.18 -13.64 1.54
C HIS A 22 18.38 -13.90 2.82
N LEU A 23 17.26 -14.63 2.76
CA LEU A 23 16.50 -15.05 3.94
C LEU A 23 17.36 -15.93 4.86
N LYS A 24 18.18 -16.80 4.29
CA LYS A 24 19.12 -17.63 5.05
C LYS A 24 20.33 -16.82 5.52
N LYS A 25 20.87 -15.97 4.63
CA LYS A 25 22.05 -15.14 4.93
C LYS A 25 21.81 -14.19 6.12
N TYR A 26 20.63 -13.61 6.23
CA TYR A 26 20.27 -12.65 7.28
C TYR A 26 19.35 -13.26 8.36
N GLN A 27 19.38 -14.58 8.53
CA GLN A 27 18.47 -15.32 9.42
C GLN A 27 18.47 -14.80 10.85
N ASP A 28 19.62 -14.42 11.40
CA ASP A 28 19.72 -13.94 12.78
C ASP A 28 19.13 -12.54 12.94
N GLU A 29 19.37 -11.64 11.98
CA GLU A 29 18.72 -10.31 11.94
C GLU A 29 17.19 -10.49 11.84
N ILE A 30 16.72 -11.37 10.95
CA ILE A 30 15.31 -11.69 10.78
C ILE A 30 14.69 -12.18 12.08
N LYS A 31 15.31 -13.17 12.76
CA LYS A 31 14.80 -13.73 14.02
C LYS A 31 14.71 -12.68 15.13
N ASN A 32 15.76 -11.86 15.27
CA ASN A 32 15.81 -10.82 16.29
C ASN A 32 14.71 -9.77 16.06
N LEU A 33 14.58 -9.28 14.82
CA LEU A 33 13.57 -8.27 14.48
C LEU A 33 12.16 -8.83 14.57
N GLU A 34 11.92 -10.06 14.11
CA GLU A 34 10.67 -10.77 14.25
C GLU A 34 10.24 -10.90 15.72
N ARG A 35 11.17 -11.24 16.60
CA ARG A 35 10.90 -11.30 18.05
C ARG A 35 10.48 -9.94 18.60
N ASN A 36 11.21 -8.87 18.26
CA ASN A 36 10.92 -7.51 18.70
C ASN A 36 9.54 -7.03 18.23
N ILE A 37 9.22 -7.24 16.95
CA ILE A 37 7.92 -6.94 16.38
C ILE A 37 6.82 -7.72 17.10
N THR A 38 7.04 -9.00 17.39
CA THR A 38 6.04 -9.84 18.06
C THR A 38 5.78 -9.37 19.49
N ILE A 39 6.83 -9.01 20.25
CA ILE A 39 6.71 -8.48 21.60
C ILE A 39 5.97 -7.14 21.58
N PHE A 40 6.33 -6.24 20.66
CA PHE A 40 5.65 -4.95 20.48
C PHE A 40 4.14 -5.13 20.27
N HIS A 41 3.73 -6.07 19.41
CA HIS A 41 2.31 -6.37 19.18
C HIS A 41 1.66 -6.99 20.42
N ALA A 42 2.35 -7.87 21.16
CA ALA A 42 1.85 -8.43 22.40
C ALA A 42 1.56 -7.34 23.43
N ASP A 43 2.45 -6.38 23.58
CA ASP A 43 2.30 -5.28 24.53
C ASP A 43 1.14 -4.34 24.16
N ILE A 44 0.92 -4.09 22.85
CA ILE A 44 -0.25 -3.33 22.39
C ILE A 44 -1.53 -4.10 22.69
N VAL A 45 -1.58 -5.39 22.38
CA VAL A 45 -2.80 -6.20 22.60
C VAL A 45 -3.15 -6.26 24.09
N LYS A 46 -2.16 -6.34 24.98
CA LYS A 46 -2.38 -6.32 26.43
C LYS A 46 -3.01 -5.01 26.94
N GLN A 47 -2.80 -3.91 26.22
CA GLN A 47 -3.39 -2.60 26.54
C GLN A 47 -4.84 -2.48 26.03
N LEU A 48 -5.28 -3.38 25.15
CA LEU A 48 -6.63 -3.37 24.64
C LEU A 48 -7.55 -4.17 25.56
N ASN A 49 -8.73 -3.63 25.83
CA ASN A 49 -9.76 -4.34 26.60
C ASN A 49 -10.49 -5.31 25.66
N ILE A 50 -9.90 -6.49 25.42
CA ILE A 50 -10.45 -7.54 24.57
C ILE A 50 -10.97 -8.71 25.39
N ASN A 51 -12.07 -9.32 24.95
CA ASN A 51 -12.67 -10.47 25.63
C ASN A 51 -11.85 -11.77 25.39
N GLU A 52 -12.18 -12.83 26.16
CA GLU A 52 -11.47 -14.09 26.12
C GLU A 52 -11.55 -14.77 24.74
N ASN A 53 -12.69 -14.65 24.06
CA ASN A 53 -12.95 -15.30 22.76
C ASN A 53 -12.46 -14.50 21.56
N THR A 54 -11.73 -13.40 21.78
CA THR A 54 -11.19 -12.59 20.68
C THR A 54 -10.18 -13.37 19.87
N ILE A 55 -10.39 -13.42 18.54
CA ILE A 55 -9.42 -13.92 17.57
C ILE A 55 -8.61 -12.74 17.06
N ILE A 56 -7.31 -12.91 16.91
CA ILE A 56 -6.41 -11.88 16.44
C ILE A 56 -5.81 -12.30 15.09
N GLY A 57 -6.06 -11.49 14.06
CA GLY A 57 -5.37 -11.61 12.78
C GLY A 57 -4.01 -10.94 12.87
N PHE A 58 -2.92 -11.70 12.76
CA PHE A 58 -1.56 -11.20 12.84
C PHE A 58 -0.82 -11.38 11.51
N HIS A 59 -0.84 -10.34 10.68
CA HIS A 59 -0.18 -10.38 9.37
C HIS A 59 1.35 -10.23 9.47
N GLY A 60 1.85 -9.43 10.42
CA GLY A 60 3.26 -9.08 10.51
C GLY A 60 3.72 -8.10 9.43
N GLN A 61 5.04 -8.03 9.18
CA GLN A 61 5.65 -7.12 8.21
C GLN A 61 6.32 -7.90 7.07
N THR A 62 5.84 -7.74 5.85
CA THR A 62 6.40 -8.43 4.68
C THR A 62 7.82 -7.91 4.39
N ILE A 63 8.78 -8.83 4.33
CA ILE A 63 10.18 -8.56 3.99
C ILE A 63 10.61 -9.19 2.68
N TYR A 64 9.90 -10.21 2.21
CA TYR A 64 10.12 -10.86 0.93
C TYR A 64 8.80 -11.42 0.39
N HIS A 65 8.55 -11.24 -0.90
CA HIS A 65 7.38 -11.78 -1.56
C HIS A 65 7.71 -12.10 -3.01
N ASN A 66 7.67 -13.38 -3.36
CA ASN A 66 7.85 -13.87 -4.73
C ASN A 66 6.90 -15.05 -4.99
N PRO A 67 5.75 -14.81 -5.62
CA PRO A 67 4.78 -15.87 -5.94
C PRO A 67 5.35 -16.95 -6.86
N ASN A 68 6.26 -16.60 -7.78
CA ASN A 68 6.87 -17.56 -8.70
C ASN A 68 7.74 -18.60 -7.95
N GLU A 69 8.37 -18.19 -6.86
CA GLU A 69 9.10 -19.07 -5.95
C GLU A 69 8.19 -19.70 -4.89
N LYS A 70 6.90 -19.42 -4.92
CA LYS A 70 5.90 -19.84 -3.93
C LYS A 70 6.26 -19.43 -2.50
N ILE A 71 6.84 -18.24 -2.33
CA ILE A 71 7.31 -17.74 -1.04
C ILE A 71 6.77 -16.35 -0.76
N SER A 72 6.29 -16.18 0.46
CA SER A 72 6.03 -14.88 1.07
C SER A 72 6.48 -14.94 2.53
N ARG A 73 7.37 -14.03 2.94
CA ARG A 73 7.93 -14.00 4.28
C ARG A 73 7.54 -12.70 4.99
N GLN A 74 6.80 -12.86 6.07
CA GLN A 74 6.42 -11.80 6.98
C GLN A 74 7.21 -11.94 8.28
N LEU A 75 7.66 -10.81 8.86
CA LEU A 75 8.16 -10.74 10.23
C LEU A 75 6.99 -10.74 11.19
N GLY A 76 6.97 -11.70 12.09
CA GLY A 76 5.93 -11.87 13.09
C GLY A 76 5.73 -13.34 13.40
N ASN A 77 5.93 -13.71 14.67
CA ASN A 77 5.80 -15.08 15.13
C ASN A 77 4.45 -15.25 15.84
N GLY A 78 3.45 -15.76 15.12
CA GLY A 78 2.10 -15.95 15.66
C GLY A 78 2.04 -16.94 16.83
N LYS A 79 2.93 -17.97 16.86
CA LYS A 79 3.03 -18.91 17.98
C LYS A 79 3.54 -18.21 19.25
N LEU A 80 4.60 -17.40 19.11
CA LEU A 80 5.11 -16.62 20.23
C LEU A 80 4.07 -15.60 20.70
N LEU A 81 3.36 -14.94 19.79
CA LEU A 81 2.30 -14.00 20.15
C LEU A 81 1.20 -14.70 20.97
N ASN A 82 0.75 -15.88 20.52
CA ASN A 82 -0.23 -16.69 21.28
C ASN A 82 0.27 -16.99 22.71
N GLN A 83 1.53 -17.41 22.86
CA GLN A 83 2.12 -17.68 24.19
C GLN A 83 2.18 -16.45 25.10
N LEU A 84 2.45 -15.26 24.52
CA LEU A 84 2.60 -14.02 25.28
C LEU A 84 1.28 -13.42 25.75
N ILE A 85 0.18 -13.66 25.03
CA ILE A 85 -1.12 -13.00 25.30
C ILE A 85 -2.27 -13.97 25.58
N ASN A 86 -2.04 -15.28 25.42
CA ASN A 86 -3.03 -16.33 25.62
C ASN A 86 -4.34 -16.09 24.84
N LYS A 87 -4.23 -15.80 23.52
CA LYS A 87 -5.35 -15.57 22.60
C LYS A 87 -5.18 -16.40 21.35
N ASN A 88 -6.29 -16.72 20.67
CA ASN A 88 -6.26 -17.36 19.37
C ASN A 88 -5.67 -16.42 18.31
N ILE A 89 -4.60 -16.84 17.65
CA ILE A 89 -3.89 -16.05 16.63
C ILE A 89 -4.04 -16.75 15.27
N VAL A 90 -4.55 -16.03 14.28
CA VAL A 90 -4.50 -16.40 12.87
C VAL A 90 -3.36 -15.64 12.21
N PHE A 91 -2.47 -16.34 11.54
CA PHE A 91 -1.29 -15.79 10.88
C PHE A 91 -0.93 -16.57 9.61
N ASP A 92 0.11 -16.17 8.88
CA ASP A 92 0.52 -16.78 7.61
C ASP A 92 -0.57 -16.71 6.51
N PHE A 93 -1.37 -15.64 6.48
CA PHE A 93 -2.49 -15.48 5.55
C PHE A 93 -2.11 -15.70 4.08
N ARG A 94 -0.93 -15.23 3.66
CA ARG A 94 -0.49 -15.30 2.27
C ARG A 94 -0.04 -16.69 1.85
N LYS A 95 0.38 -17.50 2.81
CA LYS A 95 0.93 -18.83 2.57
C LYS A 95 -0.13 -19.80 2.01
N ASN A 96 -1.33 -19.78 2.55
CA ASN A 96 -2.39 -20.65 2.08
C ASN A 96 -2.81 -20.33 0.64
N ASP A 97 -2.92 -19.06 0.30
CA ASP A 97 -3.24 -18.60 -1.05
C ASP A 97 -2.17 -19.03 -2.05
N ILE A 98 -0.87 -18.84 -1.71
CA ILE A 98 0.26 -19.26 -2.55
C ILE A 98 0.30 -20.79 -2.73
N LEU A 99 0.01 -21.55 -1.69
CA LEU A 99 -0.01 -23.03 -1.78
C LEU A 99 -1.13 -23.56 -2.66
N ASN A 100 -2.17 -22.76 -2.88
CA ASN A 100 -3.29 -23.05 -3.77
C ASN A 100 -3.16 -22.29 -5.12
N ASP A 101 -1.92 -22.02 -5.56
CA ASP A 101 -1.59 -21.37 -6.83
C ASP A 101 -2.08 -19.92 -6.96
N GLY A 102 -2.44 -19.28 -5.85
CA GLY A 102 -2.70 -17.85 -5.79
C GLY A 102 -1.40 -17.03 -5.73
N GLN A 103 -1.56 -15.72 -5.85
CA GLN A 103 -0.43 -14.78 -5.81
C GLN A 103 0.01 -14.41 -4.38
N GLY A 104 -0.78 -14.76 -3.36
CA GLY A 104 -0.54 -14.36 -1.96
C GLY A 104 -0.73 -12.86 -1.69
N ALA A 105 -0.94 -12.08 -2.72
CA ALA A 105 -1.22 -10.64 -2.67
C ALA A 105 -1.88 -10.19 -3.98
N PRO A 106 -2.79 -9.18 -3.92
CA PRO A 106 -3.37 -8.60 -2.71
C PRO A 106 -4.45 -9.48 -2.08
N LEU A 107 -4.62 -9.44 -0.76
CA LEU A 107 -5.70 -10.15 -0.03
C LEU A 107 -6.87 -9.23 0.36
N THR A 108 -6.68 -7.92 0.29
CA THR A 108 -7.69 -6.90 0.62
C THR A 108 -8.92 -6.85 -0.31
N PRO A 109 -8.89 -7.32 -1.57
CA PRO A 109 -10.03 -7.24 -2.48
C PRO A 109 -11.31 -7.89 -1.94
N VAL A 110 -11.19 -9.00 -1.23
CA VAL A 110 -12.33 -9.68 -0.60
C VAL A 110 -13.00 -8.79 0.45
N PHE A 111 -12.19 -8.04 1.20
CA PHE A 111 -12.70 -7.08 2.18
C PHE A 111 -13.30 -5.84 1.52
N HIS A 112 -12.75 -5.35 0.40
CA HIS A 112 -13.34 -4.27 -0.38
C HIS A 112 -14.74 -4.66 -0.91
N HIS A 113 -14.89 -5.90 -1.35
CA HIS A 113 -16.20 -6.43 -1.73
C HIS A 113 -17.16 -6.43 -0.54
N LEU A 114 -16.76 -6.97 0.62
CA LEU A 114 -17.58 -6.96 1.84
C LEU A 114 -18.02 -5.55 2.23
N ILE A 115 -17.10 -4.58 2.21
CA ILE A 115 -17.39 -3.17 2.49
C ILE A 115 -18.47 -2.65 1.52
N SER A 116 -18.32 -2.92 0.23
CA SER A 116 -19.23 -2.42 -0.78
C SER A 116 -20.67 -2.89 -0.55
N ILE A 117 -20.84 -4.13 -0.08
CA ILE A 117 -22.15 -4.69 0.25
C ILE A 117 -22.68 -4.11 1.56
N THR A 118 -21.88 -4.19 2.64
CA THR A 118 -22.31 -3.80 3.99
C THR A 118 -22.61 -2.31 4.10
N LYS A 119 -21.87 -1.49 3.39
CA LYS A 119 -22.07 -0.03 3.33
C LYS A 119 -23.00 0.41 2.20
N LYS A 120 -23.59 -0.54 1.45
CA LYS A 120 -24.51 -0.27 0.33
C LYS A 120 -23.91 0.71 -0.70
N ILE A 121 -22.64 0.54 -1.01
CA ILE A 121 -21.95 1.38 -1.99
C ILE A 121 -22.51 1.07 -3.38
N LYS A 122 -22.71 2.11 -4.18
CA LYS A 122 -23.19 1.96 -5.56
C LYS A 122 -22.13 1.25 -6.40
N LEU A 123 -22.53 0.19 -7.08
CA LEU A 123 -21.64 -0.58 -7.96
C LEU A 123 -21.89 -0.19 -9.44
N PRO A 124 -20.90 -0.30 -10.33
CA PRO A 124 -19.51 -0.66 -10.02
C PRO A 124 -18.79 0.44 -9.24
N VAL A 125 -17.75 0.04 -8.46
CA VAL A 125 -16.92 0.96 -7.69
C VAL A 125 -15.45 0.53 -7.80
N CYS A 126 -14.55 1.50 -7.79
CA CYS A 126 -13.12 1.27 -7.71
C CYS A 126 -12.61 1.70 -6.33
N PHE A 127 -11.92 0.82 -5.62
CA PHE A 127 -11.13 1.17 -4.44
C PHE A 127 -9.71 1.47 -4.91
N LEU A 128 -9.19 2.63 -4.55
CA LEU A 128 -7.81 3.05 -4.79
C LEU A 128 -7.09 3.14 -3.45
N ASN A 129 -6.19 2.21 -3.21
CA ASN A 129 -5.31 2.28 -2.04
C ASN A 129 -4.01 2.99 -2.44
N ILE A 130 -3.71 4.11 -1.79
CA ILE A 130 -2.46 4.85 -1.95
C ILE A 130 -1.59 4.62 -0.70
N GLY A 131 -0.82 3.54 -0.74
CA GLY A 131 0.22 3.22 0.24
C GLY A 131 1.60 3.68 -0.23
N GLY A 132 2.64 2.89 0.02
CA GLY A 132 3.94 3.06 -0.65
C GLY A 132 3.83 2.83 -2.16
N ILE A 133 3.15 1.76 -2.54
CA ILE A 133 2.67 1.44 -3.89
C ILE A 133 1.17 1.71 -3.94
N SER A 134 0.67 2.12 -5.10
CA SER A 134 -0.76 2.30 -5.35
C SER A 134 -1.33 1.06 -5.99
N ASN A 135 -2.47 0.60 -5.49
CA ASN A 135 -3.20 -0.54 -6.06
C ASN A 135 -4.70 -0.26 -6.13
N ILE A 136 -5.38 -0.97 -7.02
CA ILE A 136 -6.82 -0.87 -7.19
C ILE A 136 -7.52 -2.20 -6.96
N THR A 137 -8.78 -2.09 -6.54
CA THR A 137 -9.75 -3.18 -6.57
C THR A 137 -11.02 -2.68 -7.23
N ILE A 138 -11.48 -3.34 -8.29
CA ILE A 138 -12.73 -3.03 -8.98
C ILE A 138 -13.77 -4.05 -8.55
N VAL A 139 -14.82 -3.59 -7.90
CA VAL A 139 -16.00 -4.39 -7.52
C VAL A 139 -17.11 -4.09 -8.50
N LYS A 140 -17.53 -5.10 -9.28
CA LYS A 140 -18.51 -4.95 -10.35
C LYS A 140 -19.94 -5.20 -9.89
N ASP A 141 -20.14 -6.27 -9.13
CA ASP A 141 -21.45 -6.67 -8.62
C ASP A 141 -21.37 -7.25 -7.21
N LYS A 142 -22.52 -7.62 -6.63
CA LYS A 142 -22.64 -8.09 -5.26
C LYS A 142 -22.46 -9.61 -5.10
N GLU A 143 -22.68 -10.34 -6.16
CA GLU A 143 -22.87 -11.80 -6.06
C GLU A 143 -21.62 -12.57 -6.46
N ASN A 144 -20.74 -11.98 -7.27
CA ASN A 144 -19.65 -12.71 -7.88
C ASN A 144 -18.25 -12.24 -7.44
N TYR A 145 -17.68 -12.93 -6.46
CA TYR A 145 -16.30 -12.72 -6.02
C TYR A 145 -15.24 -13.01 -7.10
N SER A 146 -15.54 -13.90 -8.04
CA SER A 146 -14.59 -14.29 -9.09
C SER A 146 -14.32 -13.17 -10.12
N GLU A 147 -15.15 -12.14 -10.12
CA GLU A 147 -15.00 -10.98 -11.01
C GLU A 147 -14.27 -9.79 -10.38
N LEU A 148 -13.71 -9.95 -9.18
CA LEU A 148 -12.86 -8.92 -8.58
C LEU A 148 -11.59 -8.76 -9.42
N ILE A 149 -11.33 -7.52 -9.85
CA ILE A 149 -10.08 -7.17 -10.52
C ILE A 149 -9.23 -6.41 -9.51
N SER A 150 -8.04 -6.91 -9.25
CA SER A 150 -7.08 -6.21 -8.41
C SER A 150 -5.69 -6.23 -9.03
N LYS A 151 -5.02 -5.10 -9.01
CA LYS A 151 -3.64 -4.95 -9.49
C LYS A 151 -2.97 -3.74 -8.88
N ASP A 152 -1.64 -3.77 -8.83
CA ASP A 152 -0.85 -2.58 -8.61
C ASP A 152 -0.89 -1.69 -9.86
N ILE A 153 -0.88 -0.37 -9.64
CA ILE A 153 -1.00 0.62 -10.72
C ILE A 153 0.15 1.64 -10.74
N GLY A 154 1.11 1.51 -9.86
CA GLY A 154 2.27 2.40 -9.88
C GLY A 154 2.70 2.87 -8.48
N PRO A 155 3.53 3.91 -8.41
CA PRO A 155 3.98 4.46 -7.14
C PRO A 155 2.79 5.04 -6.37
N GLY A 156 2.88 4.94 -5.04
CA GLY A 156 2.06 5.73 -4.14
C GLY A 156 2.93 6.81 -3.49
N ASN A 157 3.03 6.76 -2.15
CA ASN A 157 3.87 7.73 -1.42
C ASN A 157 5.37 7.43 -1.49
N CYS A 158 5.80 6.27 -2.03
CA CYS A 158 7.18 5.81 -1.92
C CYS A 158 8.21 6.83 -2.46
N LEU A 159 7.93 7.46 -3.60
CA LEU A 159 8.81 8.46 -4.21
C LEU A 159 8.88 9.73 -3.35
N ILE A 160 7.73 10.25 -2.94
CA ILE A 160 7.60 11.46 -2.12
C ILE A 160 8.29 11.24 -0.77
N ASP A 161 8.00 10.12 -0.12
CA ASP A 161 8.58 9.78 1.18
C ASP A 161 10.09 9.56 1.12
N ALA A 162 10.59 8.90 0.06
CA ALA A 162 12.02 8.71 -0.15
C ALA A 162 12.75 10.06 -0.32
N TRP A 163 12.15 10.98 -1.09
CA TRP A 163 12.68 12.32 -1.27
C TRP A 163 12.74 13.11 0.03
N VAL A 164 11.63 13.11 0.78
CA VAL A 164 11.52 13.82 2.07
C VAL A 164 12.53 13.28 3.08
N ARG A 165 12.64 11.95 3.21
CA ARG A 165 13.63 11.33 4.13
C ARG A 165 15.07 11.63 3.75
N LYS A 166 15.37 11.68 2.45
CA LYS A 166 16.73 11.96 1.97
C LYS A 166 17.17 13.40 2.17
N ASN A 167 16.23 14.35 2.11
CA ASN A 167 16.53 15.77 2.09
C ASN A 167 16.05 16.52 3.35
N SER A 168 15.51 15.79 4.36
CA SER A 168 15.06 16.38 5.62
C SER A 168 15.07 15.36 6.75
N ASN A 169 14.79 15.82 7.98
CA ASN A 169 14.59 14.95 9.14
C ASN A 169 13.14 14.43 9.27
N LYS A 170 12.29 14.66 8.29
CA LYS A 170 10.90 14.20 8.28
C LYS A 170 10.79 12.82 7.67
N LYS A 171 9.77 12.05 8.06
CA LYS A 171 9.51 10.71 7.52
C LYS A 171 8.76 10.77 6.19
N PHE A 172 7.88 11.75 5.99
CA PHE A 172 7.00 11.93 4.83
C PHE A 172 6.51 13.38 4.73
N ASP A 173 5.83 13.72 3.63
CA ASP A 173 5.19 15.03 3.45
C ASP A 173 3.81 15.05 4.11
N GLN A 174 3.75 15.61 5.33
CA GLN A 174 2.52 15.70 6.10
C GLN A 174 1.46 16.55 5.36
N ASP A 175 0.33 15.92 5.02
CA ASP A 175 -0.83 16.52 4.36
C ASP A 175 -0.53 17.20 2.99
N GLY A 176 0.65 16.94 2.41
CA GLY A 176 1.12 17.57 1.17
C GLY A 176 1.66 18.99 1.37
N ASN A 177 2.09 19.34 2.59
CA ASN A 177 2.54 20.69 2.91
C ASN A 177 3.81 21.11 2.14
N LEU A 178 4.76 20.19 1.95
CA LEU A 178 5.95 20.47 1.14
C LEU A 178 5.58 20.61 -0.33
N ALA A 179 4.79 19.69 -0.85
CA ALA A 179 4.32 19.72 -2.23
C ALA A 179 3.46 20.97 -2.53
N SER A 180 2.74 21.51 -1.55
CA SER A 180 1.95 22.73 -1.73
C SER A 180 2.79 24.01 -1.75
N SER A 181 4.00 23.97 -1.19
CA SER A 181 4.88 25.14 -1.06
C SER A 181 5.94 25.26 -2.17
N GLY A 182 6.10 24.25 -3.01
CA GLY A 182 7.06 24.23 -4.10
C GLY A 182 6.42 24.50 -5.46
N THR A 183 7.27 24.52 -6.47
CA THR A 183 6.89 24.66 -7.88
C THR A 183 7.31 23.43 -8.65
N LYS A 184 6.40 22.88 -9.47
CA LYS A 184 6.73 21.76 -10.36
C LYS A 184 7.77 22.17 -11.37
N ASN A 185 8.81 21.36 -11.56
CA ASN A 185 9.74 21.53 -12.67
C ASN A 185 9.21 20.77 -13.88
N GLU A 186 8.70 21.50 -14.86
CA GLU A 186 8.04 20.92 -16.04
C GLU A 186 8.99 20.06 -16.86
N ILE A 187 10.22 20.50 -17.10
CA ILE A 187 11.20 19.77 -17.94
C ILE A 187 11.54 18.42 -17.30
N ILE A 188 11.82 18.41 -16.01
CA ILE A 188 12.13 17.19 -15.26
C ILE A 188 10.93 16.26 -15.23
N PHE A 189 9.73 16.81 -15.05
CA PHE A 189 8.48 16.05 -15.03
C PHE A 189 8.22 15.35 -16.37
N GLU A 190 8.29 16.08 -17.49
CA GLU A 190 8.09 15.55 -18.84
C GLU A 190 9.09 14.45 -19.18
N GLN A 191 10.38 14.66 -18.88
CA GLN A 191 11.40 13.63 -19.07
C GLN A 191 11.15 12.37 -18.24
N ALA A 192 10.72 12.55 -16.99
CA ALA A 192 10.40 11.42 -16.12
C ALA A 192 9.18 10.63 -16.63
N GLN A 193 8.16 11.31 -17.12
CA GLN A 193 6.99 10.67 -17.74
C GLN A 193 7.37 9.87 -18.99
N GLU A 194 8.18 10.45 -19.88
CA GLU A 194 8.63 9.77 -21.08
C GLU A 194 9.43 8.51 -20.74
N LEU A 195 10.37 8.59 -19.80
CA LEU A 195 11.16 7.46 -19.33
C LEU A 195 10.28 6.38 -18.70
N TYR A 196 9.26 6.75 -17.94
CA TYR A 196 8.34 5.80 -17.32
C TYR A 196 7.46 5.09 -18.37
N THR A 197 6.93 5.84 -19.32
CA THR A 197 6.08 5.30 -20.40
C THR A 197 6.86 4.34 -21.32
N ASN A 198 8.14 4.62 -21.57
CA ASN A 198 9.02 3.80 -22.40
C ASN A 198 9.54 2.54 -21.67
N ARG A 199 9.45 2.48 -20.35
CA ARG A 199 9.73 1.23 -19.64
C ARG A 199 8.63 0.23 -19.96
N ASN A 200 9.01 -1.01 -20.33
CA ASN A 200 8.09 -2.14 -20.54
C ASN A 200 7.41 -2.61 -19.24
N SER A 201 7.15 -1.68 -18.30
CA SER A 201 6.49 -1.92 -17.02
C SER A 201 5.02 -2.30 -17.15
N LYS A 202 4.44 -2.20 -18.35
CA LYS A 202 3.02 -2.50 -18.63
C LYS A 202 2.63 -3.98 -18.41
N GLU A 203 3.61 -4.88 -18.26
CA GLU A 203 3.36 -6.30 -18.01
C GLU A 203 3.51 -6.71 -16.53
N LYS A 204 4.00 -5.83 -15.66
CA LYS A 204 4.12 -6.15 -14.24
C LYS A 204 2.75 -6.05 -13.56
N LEU A 205 2.28 -7.15 -12.99
CA LEU A 205 1.07 -7.21 -12.17
C LEU A 205 1.27 -6.67 -10.74
N THR A 206 2.53 -6.66 -10.28
CA THR A 206 2.93 -6.20 -8.95
C THR A 206 4.18 -5.36 -9.01
N PHE A 207 4.24 -4.30 -8.20
CA PHE A 207 5.39 -3.41 -8.08
C PHE A 207 6.04 -3.53 -6.70
N ASP A 208 7.36 -3.30 -6.65
CA ASP A 208 8.11 -3.03 -5.43
C ASP A 208 8.53 -1.56 -5.38
N VAL A 209 8.75 -1.03 -4.17
CA VAL A 209 9.23 0.35 -3.98
C VAL A 209 10.56 0.59 -4.70
N ASN A 210 11.41 -0.44 -4.82
CA ASN A 210 12.70 -0.38 -5.51
C ASN A 210 12.58 -0.31 -7.05
N ASP A 211 11.40 -0.51 -7.60
CA ASP A 211 11.16 -0.31 -9.04
C ASP A 211 11.18 1.18 -9.44
N PHE A 212 11.15 2.08 -8.44
CA PHE A 212 11.05 3.52 -8.65
C PHE A 212 12.27 4.26 -8.11
N ASP A 213 12.80 5.18 -8.91
CA ASP A 213 13.97 5.99 -8.58
C ASP A 213 13.60 7.48 -8.50
N ILE A 214 14.18 8.17 -7.51
CA ILE A 214 14.01 9.62 -7.30
C ILE A 214 15.16 10.45 -7.86
N SER A 215 16.11 9.84 -8.57
CA SER A 215 17.33 10.52 -9.04
C SER A 215 17.04 11.67 -9.98
N PHE A 216 15.94 11.63 -10.72
CA PHE A 216 15.55 12.66 -11.68
C PHE A 216 15.21 14.01 -11.05
N VAL A 217 14.82 14.07 -9.78
CA VAL A 217 14.59 15.34 -9.05
C VAL A 217 15.81 15.81 -8.27
N ARG A 218 16.96 15.13 -8.41
CA ARG A 218 18.20 15.52 -7.74
C ARG A 218 18.61 16.95 -8.17
N GLY A 219 18.89 17.79 -7.19
CA GLY A 219 19.26 19.19 -7.40
C GLY A 219 18.11 20.18 -7.27
N LEU A 220 16.86 19.71 -7.19
CA LEU A 220 15.75 20.58 -6.83
C LEU A 220 15.75 20.91 -5.33
N SER A 221 15.08 22.00 -4.97
CA SER A 221 14.78 22.28 -3.55
C SER A 221 13.91 21.18 -2.95
N LEU A 222 13.88 21.06 -1.60
CA LEU A 222 13.05 20.08 -0.93
C LEU A 222 11.58 20.19 -1.35
N SER A 223 11.03 21.41 -1.44
CA SER A 223 9.64 21.67 -1.83
C SER A 223 9.39 21.42 -3.31
N ASP A 224 10.26 21.90 -4.21
CA ASP A 224 10.08 21.72 -5.65
C ASP A 224 10.18 20.24 -6.05
N GLY A 225 11.13 19.51 -5.43
CA GLY A 225 11.22 18.07 -5.62
C GLY A 225 9.96 17.32 -5.11
N ALA A 226 9.43 17.71 -3.95
CA ALA A 226 8.19 17.14 -3.43
C ALA A 226 7.00 17.46 -4.34
N THR A 227 6.88 18.68 -4.86
CA THR A 227 5.83 19.07 -5.81
C THR A 227 5.92 18.28 -7.11
N THR A 228 7.12 18.20 -7.70
CA THR A 228 7.36 17.49 -8.96
C THR A 228 7.05 16.00 -8.82
N LEU A 229 7.47 15.35 -7.72
CA LEU A 229 7.22 13.95 -7.46
C LEU A 229 5.73 13.67 -7.14
N THR A 230 5.04 14.59 -6.47
CA THR A 230 3.61 14.47 -6.18
C THR A 230 2.79 14.53 -7.48
N ASP A 231 3.12 15.47 -8.37
CA ASP A 231 2.46 15.59 -9.68
C ASP A 231 2.77 14.37 -10.57
N PHE A 232 4.02 13.91 -10.59
CA PHE A 232 4.43 12.70 -11.31
C PHE A 232 3.70 11.45 -10.79
N THR A 233 3.58 11.27 -9.48
CA THR A 233 2.82 10.18 -8.87
C THR A 233 1.34 10.25 -9.28
N ALA A 234 0.73 11.43 -9.21
CA ALA A 234 -0.66 11.65 -9.60
C ALA A 234 -0.90 11.33 -11.07
N SER A 235 0.02 11.74 -11.96
CA SER A 235 -0.12 11.48 -13.41
C SER A 235 -0.09 9.99 -13.72
N ILE A 236 0.83 9.23 -13.13
CA ILE A 236 0.90 7.76 -13.32
C ILE A 236 -0.36 7.07 -12.81
N ILE A 237 -0.80 7.40 -11.59
CA ILE A 237 -2.01 6.82 -11.01
C ILE A 237 -3.22 7.17 -11.90
N GLY A 238 -3.32 8.41 -12.37
CA GLY A 238 -4.43 8.87 -13.23
C GLY A 238 -4.47 8.16 -14.59
N GLU A 239 -3.32 7.98 -15.23
CA GLU A 239 -3.19 7.24 -16.49
C GLU A 239 -3.60 5.76 -16.31
N GLU A 240 -3.04 5.10 -15.31
CA GLU A 240 -3.32 3.67 -15.04
C GLU A 240 -4.77 3.43 -14.60
N LEU A 241 -5.37 4.34 -13.84
CA LEU A 241 -6.81 4.31 -13.52
C LEU A 241 -7.64 4.45 -14.78
N SER A 242 -7.33 5.42 -15.63
CA SER A 242 -8.07 5.68 -16.88
C SER A 242 -8.01 4.46 -17.82
N LEU A 243 -6.84 3.80 -17.91
CA LEU A 243 -6.67 2.57 -18.68
C LEU A 243 -7.47 1.42 -18.08
N SER A 244 -7.37 1.21 -16.77
CA SER A 244 -8.05 0.11 -16.05
C SER A 244 -9.57 0.25 -16.06
N LEU A 245 -10.05 1.48 -16.06
CA LEU A 245 -11.48 1.82 -15.99
C LEU A 245 -12.06 2.21 -17.36
N LYS A 246 -11.32 2.04 -18.46
CA LYS A 246 -11.71 2.44 -19.83
C LYS A 246 -13.12 1.99 -20.22
N LYS A 247 -13.54 0.79 -19.80
CA LYS A 247 -14.88 0.26 -20.09
C LYS A 247 -16.03 1.02 -19.40
N TYR A 248 -15.71 1.88 -18.44
CA TYR A 248 -16.67 2.73 -17.73
C TYR A 248 -16.64 4.19 -18.22
N ASN A 249 -15.86 4.50 -19.26
CA ASN A 249 -15.86 5.82 -19.86
C ASN A 249 -17.29 6.22 -20.27
N GLY A 250 -17.66 7.48 -19.97
CA GLY A 250 -19.01 7.99 -20.18
C GLY A 250 -20.05 7.59 -19.12
N LYS A 251 -19.67 6.79 -18.11
CA LYS A 251 -20.50 6.45 -16.95
C LYS A 251 -19.92 7.06 -15.70
N ASN A 252 -20.76 7.58 -14.82
CA ASN A 252 -20.31 8.05 -13.51
C ASN A 252 -19.80 6.87 -12.68
N LEU A 253 -18.55 6.93 -12.27
CA LEU A 253 -17.89 5.92 -11.43
C LEU A 253 -17.30 6.58 -10.20
N ASP A 254 -17.59 6.01 -9.04
CA ASP A 254 -16.96 6.42 -7.79
C ASP A 254 -15.62 5.67 -7.61
N ILE A 255 -14.59 6.42 -7.26
CA ILE A 255 -13.27 5.90 -6.87
C ILE A 255 -13.08 6.23 -5.41
N LEU A 256 -13.06 5.20 -4.56
CA LEU A 256 -12.92 5.32 -3.12
C LEU A 256 -11.46 5.23 -2.72
N ILE A 257 -10.91 6.32 -2.22
CA ILE A 257 -9.50 6.41 -1.87
C ILE A 257 -9.30 5.97 -0.41
N CYS A 258 -8.35 5.06 -0.21
CA CYS A 258 -7.87 4.62 1.09
C CYS A 258 -6.33 4.65 1.16
N GLY A 259 -5.76 4.24 2.30
CA GLY A 259 -4.33 4.33 2.54
C GLY A 259 -3.85 5.72 2.95
N GLY A 260 -2.57 5.83 3.31
CA GLY A 260 -1.98 7.06 3.84
C GLY A 260 -1.98 8.24 2.86
N GLY A 261 -1.83 7.95 1.56
CA GLY A 261 -1.77 8.96 0.50
C GLY A 261 -3.05 9.79 0.34
N ARG A 262 -4.22 9.29 0.80
CA ARG A 262 -5.47 10.03 0.79
C ARG A 262 -5.42 11.34 1.61
N ARG A 263 -4.47 11.43 2.54
CA ARG A 263 -4.25 12.64 3.36
C ARG A 263 -3.45 13.72 2.65
N ASN A 264 -2.68 13.37 1.62
CA ASN A 264 -1.94 14.33 0.82
C ASN A 264 -2.91 15.07 -0.12
N LYS A 265 -3.36 16.25 0.31
CA LYS A 265 -4.36 17.05 -0.41
C LYS A 265 -3.89 17.47 -1.80
N VAL A 266 -2.58 17.68 -1.97
CA VAL A 266 -2.00 18.05 -3.26
C VAL A 266 -2.07 16.87 -4.22
N LEU A 267 -1.69 15.68 -3.75
CA LEU A 267 -1.78 14.44 -4.53
C LEU A 267 -3.22 14.18 -5.00
N ILE A 268 -4.20 14.27 -4.10
CA ILE A 268 -5.60 14.02 -4.43
C ILE A 268 -6.13 15.06 -5.42
N LYS A 269 -5.80 16.34 -5.23
CA LYS A 269 -6.18 17.40 -6.17
C LYS A 269 -5.59 17.16 -7.55
N LYS A 270 -4.28 16.85 -7.63
CA LYS A 270 -3.60 16.56 -8.88
C LYS A 270 -4.15 15.31 -9.56
N LEU A 271 -4.42 14.28 -8.80
CA LEU A 271 -5.05 13.07 -9.34
C LEU A 271 -6.41 13.36 -9.99
N GLN A 272 -7.24 14.21 -9.37
CA GLN A 272 -8.52 14.60 -9.97
C GLN A 272 -8.34 15.35 -11.30
N GLU A 273 -7.26 16.14 -11.45
CA GLU A 273 -6.93 16.84 -12.69
C GLU A 273 -6.57 15.87 -13.84
N TYR A 274 -5.97 14.71 -13.53
CA TYR A 274 -5.59 13.67 -14.52
C TYR A 274 -6.72 12.68 -14.85
N LEU A 275 -7.84 12.73 -14.15
CA LEU A 275 -8.93 11.79 -14.36
C LEU A 275 -10.03 12.38 -15.26
N PRO A 276 -10.74 11.55 -16.04
CA PRO A 276 -11.96 11.93 -16.73
C PRO A 276 -12.98 12.53 -15.75
N THR A 277 -13.73 13.53 -16.21
CA THR A 277 -14.71 14.28 -15.39
C THR A 277 -15.86 13.45 -14.84
N ASN A 278 -16.10 12.26 -15.40
CA ASN A 278 -17.12 11.31 -14.94
C ASN A 278 -16.60 10.36 -13.83
N PHE A 279 -15.33 10.46 -13.44
CA PHE A 279 -14.77 9.70 -12.33
C PHE A 279 -14.69 10.59 -11.08
N ASN A 280 -15.37 10.16 -10.01
CA ASN A 280 -15.50 10.94 -8.79
C ASN A 280 -14.59 10.36 -7.71
N LEU A 281 -13.57 11.11 -7.30
CA LEU A 281 -12.77 10.75 -6.16
C LEU A 281 -13.53 11.03 -4.85
N LYS A 282 -13.63 10.03 -3.99
CA LYS A 282 -14.25 10.10 -2.67
C LYS A 282 -13.34 9.47 -1.64
N LEU A 283 -13.33 9.98 -0.43
CA LEU A 283 -12.61 9.32 0.65
C LEU A 283 -13.43 8.15 1.20
N ILE A 284 -12.78 7.03 1.51
CA ILE A 284 -13.45 5.90 2.16
C ILE A 284 -14.04 6.29 3.52
N ASP A 285 -13.45 7.31 4.14
CA ASP A 285 -13.88 7.88 5.41
C ASP A 285 -15.32 8.46 5.33
N ASP A 286 -15.77 8.90 4.16
CA ASP A 286 -17.15 9.38 3.92
C ASP A 286 -18.20 8.28 4.14
N TYR A 287 -17.80 7.02 4.06
CA TYR A 287 -18.62 5.84 4.34
C TYR A 287 -18.50 5.36 5.79
N LYS A 288 -17.95 6.19 6.68
CA LYS A 288 -17.70 5.86 8.10
C LYS A 288 -16.78 4.65 8.27
N ILE A 289 -15.77 4.55 7.41
CA ILE A 289 -14.70 3.56 7.48
C ILE A 289 -13.40 4.34 7.62
N ASN A 290 -12.62 4.01 8.64
CA ASN A 290 -11.33 4.65 8.82
C ASN A 290 -10.33 4.11 7.77
N GLY A 291 -9.96 4.97 6.82
CA GLY A 291 -9.08 4.61 5.71
C GLY A 291 -7.64 4.24 6.10
N ASP A 292 -7.22 4.52 7.35
CA ASP A 292 -5.91 4.10 7.86
C ASP A 292 -5.89 2.61 8.24
N PHE A 293 -7.04 2.02 8.53
CA PHE A 293 -7.16 0.67 9.07
C PHE A 293 -7.80 -0.32 8.09
N ILE A 294 -7.90 0.02 6.81
CA ILE A 294 -8.47 -0.88 5.79
C ILE A 294 -7.74 -2.22 5.79
N GLU A 295 -6.42 -2.20 5.74
CA GLU A 295 -5.60 -3.41 5.73
C GLU A 295 -5.75 -4.20 7.03
N SER A 296 -5.71 -3.53 8.18
CA SER A 296 -5.91 -4.17 9.48
C SER A 296 -7.30 -4.79 9.62
N GLN A 297 -8.34 -4.09 9.14
CA GLN A 297 -9.70 -4.61 9.13
C GLN A 297 -9.85 -5.80 8.16
N ALA A 298 -9.17 -5.76 7.01
CA ALA A 298 -9.15 -6.86 6.07
C ALA A 298 -8.54 -8.12 6.70
N PHE A 299 -7.41 -8.01 7.38
CA PHE A 299 -6.79 -9.16 8.05
C PHE A 299 -7.56 -9.63 9.29
N ALA A 300 -8.27 -8.73 9.97
CA ALA A 300 -9.21 -9.13 11.02
C ALA A 300 -10.43 -9.90 10.46
N PHE A 301 -10.91 -9.54 9.28
CA PHE A 301 -11.97 -10.23 8.58
C PHE A 301 -11.54 -11.60 8.05
N LEU A 302 -10.30 -11.72 7.57
CA LEU A 302 -9.76 -12.97 7.04
C LEU A 302 -9.37 -13.98 8.15
N ALA A 303 -9.25 -13.52 9.39
CA ALA A 303 -8.95 -14.34 10.55
C ALA A 303 -10.17 -15.11 11.06
#